data_e25c56e9a43c227759ed045b71986186
#
_entry.id   e25c56e9a43c227759ed045b71986186
#
_cell.length_a   1.000
_cell.length_b   1.000
_cell.length_c   1.000
_cell.angle_alpha   90.00
_cell.angle_beta   90.00
_cell.angle_gamma   90.00
#
_symmetry.space_group_name_H-M   'P 1'
#
loop_
_entity.id
_entity.type
_entity.pdbx_description
1 polymer ?
#
loop_
_entity_poly.entity_id
_entity_poly.type
_entity_poly.pdbx_seq_one_letter_code
_entity_poly.pdbx_strand_id
1 'polypeptide(L)'
;MSPFDYLKAINETKENVMLTPQDEKKYSPFIVNRGLSFFMDTIFQVNEMNRNHHLDSRLQFDYLLNNIRKKRRYSKWLKPEKLQNVELVKEYYGFSYEKAKDALRILSGNQLAYIINKLNQGGVENDNRNREHGGVHSGESR
;
A
#
# COMPACT_ATOMS: atom_id res chain seq x y z
N MET A 1 9.60 15.65 -14.36
CA MET A 1 8.16 15.57 -14.00
C MET A 1 7.98 14.43 -13.02
N SER A 2 7.27 14.67 -11.95
CA SER A 2 6.98 13.73 -10.86
C SER A 2 5.58 13.13 -11.07
N PRO A 3 5.28 11.94 -10.55
CA PRO A 3 3.91 11.40 -10.55
C PRO A 3 2.87 12.34 -9.91
N PHE A 4 3.29 13.17 -8.98
CA PHE A 4 2.42 14.17 -8.34
C PHE A 4 2.04 15.33 -9.25
N ASP A 5 2.83 15.63 -10.29
CA ASP A 5 2.49 16.65 -11.28
C ASP A 5 1.30 16.19 -12.12
N TYR A 6 1.22 14.91 -12.46
CA TYR A 6 0.06 14.32 -13.15
C TYR A 6 -1.19 14.32 -12.26
N LEU A 7 -1.05 14.00 -10.97
CA LEU A 7 -2.15 14.11 -10.00
C LEU A 7 -2.67 15.55 -9.87
N LYS A 8 -1.77 16.52 -9.83
CA LYS A 8 -2.12 17.94 -9.82
C LYS A 8 -2.85 18.36 -11.10
N ALA A 9 -2.38 17.90 -12.25
CA ALA A 9 -3.03 18.15 -13.52
C ALA A 9 -4.46 17.59 -13.55
N ILE A 10 -4.65 16.33 -13.14
CA ILE A 10 -5.96 15.69 -13.11
C ILE A 10 -6.93 16.38 -12.14
N ASN A 11 -6.44 16.75 -10.96
CA ASN A 11 -7.29 17.29 -9.90
C ASN A 11 -7.52 18.80 -10.00
N GLU A 12 -6.49 19.58 -10.31
CA GLU A 12 -6.51 21.03 -10.09
C GLU A 12 -6.41 21.85 -11.39
N THR A 13 -5.35 21.64 -12.17
CA THR A 13 -5.08 22.51 -13.33
C THR A 13 -5.91 22.14 -14.54
N LYS A 14 -6.18 20.88 -14.74
CA LYS A 14 -6.86 20.34 -15.95
C LYS A 14 -6.08 20.59 -17.24
N GLU A 15 -4.78 20.78 -17.12
CA GLU A 15 -3.88 20.97 -18.25
C GLU A 15 -3.24 19.67 -18.66
N ASN A 16 -3.09 19.45 -19.95
CA ASN A 16 -2.36 18.31 -20.46
C ASN A 16 -0.84 18.54 -20.26
N VAL A 17 -0.27 17.89 -19.27
CA VAL A 17 1.16 17.95 -18.96
C VAL A 17 1.98 16.87 -19.67
N MET A 18 1.32 15.95 -20.37
CA MET A 18 1.96 14.87 -21.09
C MET A 18 2.21 15.29 -22.54
N LEU A 19 3.24 16.11 -22.78
CA LEU A 19 3.50 16.71 -24.08
C LEU A 19 4.50 15.92 -24.93
N THR A 20 5.38 15.17 -24.30
CA THR A 20 6.46 14.43 -24.94
C THR A 20 6.40 12.93 -24.64
N PRO A 21 7.02 12.07 -25.49
CA PRO A 21 7.14 10.64 -25.16
C PRO A 21 7.92 10.35 -23.88
N GLN A 22 8.81 11.26 -23.46
CA GLN A 22 9.52 11.15 -22.19
C GLN A 22 8.59 11.38 -21.00
N ASP A 23 7.62 12.25 -21.13
CA ASP A 23 6.60 12.46 -20.09
C ASP A 23 5.74 11.22 -19.94
N GLU A 24 5.35 10.58 -21.03
CA GLU A 24 4.60 9.34 -21.00
C GLU A 24 5.35 8.21 -20.26
N LYS A 25 6.66 8.09 -20.47
CA LYS A 25 7.49 7.11 -19.76
C LYS A 25 7.62 7.38 -18.26
N LYS A 26 7.50 8.63 -17.84
CA LYS A 26 7.54 9.04 -16.43
C LYS A 26 6.20 8.87 -15.71
N TYR A 27 5.12 8.67 -16.46
CA TYR A 27 3.81 8.42 -15.88
C TYR A 27 3.79 7.07 -15.20
N SER A 28 3.37 7.04 -13.95
CA SER A 28 3.18 5.80 -13.19
C SER A 28 1.69 5.58 -12.93
N PRO A 29 1.04 4.70 -13.69
CA PRO A 29 -0.38 4.40 -13.49
C PRO A 29 -0.69 3.97 -12.07
N PHE A 30 0.17 3.15 -11.48
CA PHE A 30 0.01 2.67 -10.12
C PHE A 30 -0.05 3.82 -9.10
N ILE A 31 0.90 4.77 -9.16
CA ILE A 31 0.95 5.88 -8.19
C ILE A 31 -0.23 6.83 -8.40
N VAL A 32 -0.57 7.15 -9.64
CA VAL A 32 -1.68 8.04 -9.97
C VAL A 32 -3.01 7.43 -9.56
N ASN A 33 -3.27 6.18 -9.92
CA ASN A 33 -4.48 5.47 -9.55
C ASN A 33 -4.60 5.33 -8.03
N ARG A 34 -3.52 5.00 -7.34
CA ARG A 34 -3.50 4.95 -5.88
C ARG A 34 -3.82 6.30 -5.25
N GLY A 35 -3.23 7.38 -5.75
CA GLY A 35 -3.50 8.73 -5.24
C GLY A 35 -4.97 9.16 -5.39
N LEU A 36 -5.61 8.75 -6.47
CA LEU A 36 -7.02 9.04 -6.74
C LEU A 36 -7.98 8.06 -6.04
N SER A 37 -7.54 6.86 -5.70
CA SER A 37 -8.39 5.83 -5.07
C SER A 37 -8.85 6.17 -3.64
N PHE A 38 -8.23 7.16 -3.01
CA PHE A 38 -8.60 7.60 -1.66
C PHE A 38 -9.88 8.43 -1.60
N PHE A 39 -10.49 8.76 -2.74
CA PHE A 39 -11.65 9.65 -2.82
C PHE A 39 -12.85 8.95 -3.45
N MET A 40 -14.01 9.10 -2.82
CA MET A 40 -15.25 8.47 -3.28
C MET A 40 -15.70 8.94 -4.66
N ASP A 41 -15.41 10.19 -5.01
CA ASP A 41 -15.81 10.80 -6.28
C ASP A 41 -14.91 10.44 -7.46
N THR A 42 -13.80 9.76 -7.23
CA THR A 42 -12.85 9.34 -8.28
C THR A 42 -12.64 7.83 -8.35
N ILE A 43 -13.15 7.07 -7.38
CA ILE A 43 -12.87 5.63 -7.27
C ILE A 43 -13.37 4.83 -8.49
N PHE A 44 -14.49 5.22 -9.09
CA PHE A 44 -15.01 4.53 -10.27
C PHE A 44 -14.11 4.69 -11.48
N GLN A 45 -13.61 5.90 -11.74
CA GLN A 45 -12.68 6.18 -12.82
C GLN A 45 -11.35 5.45 -12.62
N VAL A 46 -10.87 5.39 -11.38
CA VAL A 46 -9.67 4.63 -11.03
C VAL A 46 -9.86 3.14 -11.27
N ASN A 47 -10.99 2.58 -10.85
CA ASN A 47 -11.29 1.17 -11.07
C ASN A 47 -11.40 0.83 -12.57
N GLU A 48 -11.95 1.73 -13.36
CA GLU A 48 -12.00 1.55 -14.80
C GLU A 48 -10.59 1.50 -15.41
N MET A 49 -9.67 2.36 -14.96
CA MET A 49 -8.28 2.32 -15.41
C MET A 49 -7.52 1.09 -14.89
N ASN A 50 -7.79 0.64 -13.69
CA ASN A 50 -7.20 -0.58 -13.15
C ASN A 50 -7.65 -1.84 -13.93
N ARG A 51 -8.91 -1.88 -14.37
CA ARG A 51 -9.42 -2.95 -15.24
C ARG A 51 -8.79 -2.92 -16.64
N ASN A 52 -8.48 -1.73 -17.13
CA ASN A 52 -7.87 -1.50 -18.43
C ASN A 52 -6.38 -1.13 -18.33
N HIS A 53 -5.66 -1.77 -17.42
CA HIS A 53 -4.24 -1.49 -17.14
C HIS A 53 -3.31 -1.74 -18.33
N HIS A 54 -3.75 -2.47 -19.35
CA HIS A 54 -3.03 -2.73 -20.59
C HIS A 54 -3.02 -1.55 -21.56
N LEU A 55 -3.84 -0.52 -21.31
CA LEU A 55 -3.86 0.69 -22.15
C LEU A 55 -2.57 1.51 -21.97
N ASP A 56 -2.21 2.23 -23.02
CA ASP A 56 -1.08 3.17 -22.98
C ASP A 56 -1.23 4.20 -21.87
N SER A 57 -0.12 4.61 -21.30
CA SER A 57 -0.08 5.61 -20.22
C SER A 57 -0.79 6.91 -20.61
N ARG A 58 -0.65 7.32 -21.86
CA ARG A 58 -1.33 8.51 -22.41
C ARG A 58 -2.84 8.38 -22.39
N LEU A 59 -3.37 7.25 -22.85
CA LEU A 59 -4.82 7.01 -22.84
C LEU A 59 -5.38 6.97 -21.42
N GLN A 60 -4.68 6.36 -20.48
CA GLN A 60 -5.07 6.34 -19.08
C GLN A 60 -5.09 7.75 -18.47
N PHE A 61 -4.05 8.54 -18.73
CA PHE A 61 -3.97 9.92 -18.27
C PHE A 61 -5.08 10.79 -18.87
N ASP A 62 -5.29 10.73 -20.18
CA ASP A 62 -6.31 11.49 -20.88
C ASP A 62 -7.73 11.14 -20.38
N TYR A 63 -7.99 9.85 -20.12
CA TYR A 63 -9.25 9.41 -19.54
C TYR A 63 -9.48 10.05 -18.17
N LEU A 64 -8.50 9.97 -17.26
CA LEU A 64 -8.62 10.53 -15.92
C LEU A 64 -8.72 12.06 -15.95
N LEU A 65 -7.94 12.71 -16.82
CA LEU A 65 -7.96 14.15 -16.98
C LEU A 65 -9.34 14.68 -17.39
N ASN A 66 -10.01 13.99 -18.32
CA ASN A 66 -11.29 14.42 -18.88
C ASN A 66 -12.51 13.99 -18.04
N ASN A 67 -12.42 12.88 -17.33
CA ASN A 67 -13.57 12.31 -16.60
C ASN A 67 -13.61 12.69 -15.12
N ILE A 68 -12.53 13.17 -14.54
CA ILE A 68 -12.48 13.61 -13.15
C ILE A 68 -12.73 15.12 -13.08
N ARG A 69 -13.65 15.52 -12.20
CA ARG A 69 -13.96 16.93 -11.98
C ARG A 69 -12.80 17.68 -11.34
N LYS A 70 -12.61 18.92 -11.71
CA LYS A 70 -11.67 19.82 -11.05
C LYS A 70 -12.03 19.98 -9.58
N LYS A 71 -11.14 19.53 -8.70
CA LYS A 71 -11.30 19.65 -7.26
C LYS A 71 -9.95 19.44 -6.58
N ARG A 72 -9.62 20.31 -5.64
CA ARG A 72 -8.44 20.08 -4.79
C ARG A 72 -8.71 18.89 -3.89
N ARG A 73 -7.91 17.83 -4.05
CA ARG A 73 -7.98 16.60 -3.26
C ARG A 73 -6.67 16.40 -2.53
N TYR A 74 -6.75 16.23 -1.23
CA TYR A 74 -5.60 15.96 -0.40
C TYR A 74 -5.84 14.71 0.44
N SER A 75 -4.95 13.73 0.32
CA SER A 75 -4.90 12.59 1.23
C SER A 75 -3.51 12.44 1.80
N LYS A 76 -3.42 12.12 3.08
CA LYS A 76 -2.16 11.68 3.66
C LYS A 76 -1.90 10.25 3.23
N TRP A 77 -0.83 10.06 2.50
CA TRP A 77 -0.29 8.71 2.29
C TRP A 77 0.21 8.19 3.63
N LEU A 78 -0.15 6.95 3.95
CA LEU A 78 0.36 6.30 5.15
C LEU A 78 1.88 6.17 5.05
N LYS A 79 2.58 6.59 6.10
CA LYS A 79 4.02 6.37 6.19
C LYS A 79 4.30 4.86 6.25
N PRO A 80 5.46 4.39 5.74
CA PRO A 80 5.84 2.97 5.78
C PRO A 80 5.72 2.36 7.18
N GLU A 81 6.11 3.07 8.22
CA GLU A 81 5.99 2.65 9.63
C GLU A 81 4.53 2.34 10.03
N LYS A 82 3.58 3.16 9.57
CA LYS A 82 2.16 2.93 9.84
C LYS A 82 1.61 1.73 9.09
N LEU A 83 2.12 1.44 7.90
CA LEU A 83 1.75 0.24 7.15
C LEU A 83 2.23 -1.03 7.85
N GLN A 84 3.46 -1.04 8.36
CA GLN A 84 3.97 -2.14 9.16
C GLN A 84 3.14 -2.34 10.43
N ASN A 85 2.77 -1.27 11.11
CA ASN A 85 1.95 -1.34 12.31
C ASN A 85 0.54 -1.88 12.02
N VAL A 86 -0.06 -1.56 10.88
CA VAL A 86 -1.33 -2.14 10.45
C VAL A 86 -1.22 -3.64 10.24
N GLU A 87 -0.16 -4.12 9.59
CA GLU A 87 0.08 -5.55 9.40
C GLU A 87 0.29 -6.30 10.72
N LEU A 88 1.03 -5.72 11.67
CA LEU A 88 1.22 -6.28 13.01
C LEU A 88 -0.10 -6.41 13.79
N VAL A 89 -0.95 -5.40 13.73
CA VAL A 89 -2.27 -5.42 14.37
C VAL A 89 -3.18 -6.46 13.72
N LYS A 90 -3.14 -6.54 12.40
CA LYS A 90 -3.88 -7.54 11.63
C LYS A 90 -3.47 -8.97 12.01
N GLU A 91 -2.19 -9.24 12.11
CA GLU A 91 -1.65 -10.53 12.50
C GLU A 91 -2.03 -10.90 13.94
N TYR A 92 -1.85 -9.98 14.88
CA TYR A 92 -2.10 -10.21 16.29
C TYR A 92 -3.57 -10.50 16.62
N TYR A 93 -4.50 -9.73 16.04
CA TYR A 93 -5.94 -9.88 16.31
C TYR A 93 -6.68 -10.73 15.27
N GLY A 94 -6.06 -11.05 14.14
CA GLY A 94 -6.74 -11.72 13.02
C GLY A 94 -7.79 -10.83 12.32
N PHE A 95 -7.58 -9.51 12.32
CA PHE A 95 -8.47 -8.55 11.69
C PHE A 95 -8.29 -8.46 10.18
N SER A 96 -9.34 -7.98 9.49
CA SER A 96 -9.19 -7.48 8.12
C SER A 96 -8.34 -6.21 8.11
N TYR A 97 -7.78 -5.86 6.95
CA TYR A 97 -6.95 -4.66 6.81
C TYR A 97 -7.65 -3.37 7.28
N GLU A 98 -8.91 -3.18 6.90
CA GLU A 98 -9.70 -2.01 7.30
C GLU A 98 -9.92 -1.97 8.81
N LYS A 99 -10.26 -3.10 9.41
CA LYS A 99 -10.46 -3.20 10.86
C LYS A 99 -9.17 -3.00 11.65
N ALA A 100 -8.06 -3.51 11.15
CA ALA A 100 -6.73 -3.29 11.75
C ALA A 100 -6.31 -1.81 11.68
N LYS A 101 -6.60 -1.14 10.58
CA LYS A 101 -6.36 0.29 10.39
C LYS A 101 -7.16 1.14 11.37
N ASP A 102 -8.42 0.80 11.59
CA ASP A 102 -9.27 1.50 12.56
C ASP A 102 -8.81 1.23 14.01
N ALA A 103 -8.47 -0.02 14.32
CA ALA A 103 -7.92 -0.38 15.62
C ALA A 103 -6.63 0.36 15.95
N LEU A 104 -5.74 0.54 14.96
CA LEU A 104 -4.47 1.26 15.13
C LEU A 104 -4.67 2.73 15.55
N ARG A 105 -5.79 3.36 15.18
CA ARG A 105 -6.11 4.72 15.59
C ARG A 105 -6.41 4.85 17.09
N ILE A 106 -6.86 3.77 17.70
CA ILE A 106 -7.31 3.70 19.11
C ILE A 106 -6.18 3.20 20.01
N LEU A 107 -5.28 2.37 19.48
CA LEU A 107 -4.17 1.79 20.24
C LEU A 107 -3.16 2.85 20.68
N SER A 108 -2.79 2.81 21.96
CA SER A 108 -1.70 3.62 22.50
C SER A 108 -0.33 3.06 22.08
N GLY A 109 0.72 3.88 22.16
CA GLY A 109 2.09 3.45 21.87
C GLY A 109 2.53 2.26 22.73
N ASN A 110 2.13 2.20 24.00
CA ASN A 110 2.43 1.10 24.91
C ASN A 110 1.71 -0.20 24.51
N GLN A 111 0.47 -0.12 24.07
CA GLN A 111 -0.29 -1.27 23.58
C GLN A 111 0.31 -1.81 22.29
N LEU A 112 0.73 -0.95 21.38
CA LEU A 112 1.40 -1.34 20.14
C LEU A 112 2.76 -2.01 20.44
N ALA A 113 3.55 -1.47 21.36
CA ALA A 113 4.80 -2.06 21.80
C ALA A 113 4.60 -3.46 22.42
N TYR A 114 3.52 -3.63 23.19
CA TYR A 114 3.15 -4.95 23.73
C TYR A 114 2.84 -5.97 22.62
N ILE A 115 2.07 -5.57 21.60
CA ILE A 115 1.75 -6.43 20.45
C ILE A 115 3.02 -6.85 19.70
N ILE A 116 3.91 -5.91 19.42
CA ILE A 116 5.19 -6.17 18.75
C ILE A 116 6.03 -7.19 19.56
N ASN A 117 6.09 -7.00 20.86
CA ASN A 117 6.85 -7.89 21.74
C ASN A 117 6.25 -9.32 21.77
N LYS A 118 4.93 -9.44 21.79
CA LYS A 118 4.25 -10.76 21.76
C LYS A 118 4.47 -11.49 20.44
N LEU A 119 4.41 -10.83 19.31
CA LEU A 119 4.66 -11.43 18.00
C LEU A 119 6.13 -11.88 17.86
N ASN A 120 7.07 -11.09 18.36
CA ASN A 120 8.50 -11.44 18.36
C ASN A 120 8.80 -12.65 19.26
N GLN A 121 8.16 -12.78 20.41
CA GLN A 121 8.33 -13.94 21.29
C GLN A 121 7.80 -15.23 20.65
N GLY A 122 6.71 -15.17 19.89
CA GLY A 122 6.17 -16.34 19.17
C GLY A 122 7.13 -16.89 18.10
N GLY A 123 7.93 -16.03 17.46
CA GLY A 123 8.93 -16.45 16.48
C GLY A 123 10.13 -17.17 17.11
N VAL A 124 10.51 -16.80 18.33
CA VAL A 124 11.64 -17.43 19.07
C VAL A 124 11.27 -18.84 19.56
N GLU A 125 10.05 -19.08 19.99
CA GLU A 125 9.59 -20.41 20.40
C GLU A 125 9.58 -21.43 19.26
N ASN A 126 9.25 -21.01 18.03
CA ASN A 126 9.28 -21.88 16.88
C ASN A 126 10.70 -22.27 16.44
N ASP A 127 11.67 -21.37 16.60
CA ASP A 127 13.08 -21.64 16.28
C ASP A 127 13.71 -22.63 17.27
N ASN A 128 13.33 -22.59 18.54
CA ASN A 128 13.82 -23.52 19.55
C ASN A 128 13.24 -24.93 19.39
N ARG A 129 11.99 -25.10 18.94
CA ARG A 129 11.42 -26.42 18.68
C ARG A 129 12.10 -27.15 17.51
N ASN A 130 12.57 -26.43 16.52
CA ASN A 130 13.30 -27.00 15.39
C ASN A 130 14.75 -27.38 15.75
N ARG A 131 15.34 -26.84 16.83
CA ARG A 131 16.69 -27.19 17.29
C ARG A 131 16.71 -28.42 18.20
N GLU A 132 15.64 -28.73 18.90
CA GLU A 132 15.54 -29.90 19.76
C GLU A 132 15.27 -31.21 19.00
N HIS A 133 14.84 -31.19 17.77
CA HIS A 133 14.59 -32.37 16.94
C HIS A 133 15.77 -32.77 16.04
N GLY A 134 16.87 -32.02 16.06
CA GLY A 134 18.08 -32.28 15.25
C GLY A 134 19.22 -33.02 15.93
N GLY A 135 19.04 -33.49 17.12
CA GLY A 135 20.14 -34.08 17.89
C GLY A 135 19.86 -35.43 18.53
N VAL A 136 19.70 -36.50 17.76
CA VAL A 136 20.06 -37.87 18.20
C VAL A 136 20.15 -38.78 16.97
N HIS A 137 21.34 -38.93 16.44
CA HIS A 137 21.79 -40.19 15.84
C HIS A 137 23.32 -40.11 15.68
N SER A 138 24.03 -40.43 16.72
CA SER A 138 25.38 -40.97 16.60
C SER A 138 25.30 -42.45 16.94
N GLY A 139 25.38 -43.25 15.88
CA GLY A 139 25.39 -44.67 15.96
C GLY A 139 26.66 -45.20 16.59
N GLU A 140 26.51 -46.20 17.38
CA GLU A 140 27.56 -47.15 17.65
C GLU A 140 27.53 -48.21 16.53
N SER A 141 28.62 -48.32 15.81
CA SER A 141 28.95 -49.52 15.04
C SER A 141 30.03 -50.27 15.72
N ARG A 142 29.78 -51.50 15.95
CA ARG A 142 30.80 -52.53 16.08
C ARG A 142 30.87 -53.29 14.78
#